data_140a479e16b50a9609b309ff5aa37ea4
#
_entry.id   140a479e16b50a9609b309ff5aa37ea4
#
_cell.length_a   1.000
_cell.length_b   1.000
_cell.length_c   1.000
_cell.angle_alpha   90.00
_cell.angle_beta   90.00
_cell.angle_gamma   90.00
#
_symmetry.space_group_name_H-M   'P 1'
#
loop_
_entity.id
_entity.type
_entity.pdbx_description
1 polymer ?
#
loop_
_entity_poly.entity_id
_entity_poly.type
_entity_poly.pdbx_seq_one_letter_code
_entity_poly.pdbx_strand_id
1 'polypeptide(L)'
;MKICFYNEGHIGDLLLNLPFIKLLIDKYPENEYYQYRYGAGTSFHDSLIRGIGGLSYTDEVNGDLNIPTWMCNKEYAEWEAPADYIFEDHFSVQEYYWKRIYKKHGFDIDIPSDLGIDYNFLLDASSKKLIETFASTERKKVLIFNQKTRSGQSDNQDYKSYLVRVANIFSDCHFLYTNEEDIDDKLILDNNLTYTPTIFGEHESDIIHNAYLSLYCDVIVGRANGPYMYAAMHNDNVLRYDKVIIGQHNGNDRKDDLEIYFNRGIYKARNILAKTTKETFDSLENVLWE
;
A
#
# COMPACT_ATOMS: atom_id res chain seq x y z
N MET A 1 20.74 3.70 -22.89
CA MET A 1 21.19 4.37 -21.64
C MET A 1 20.80 3.48 -20.47
N LYS A 2 21.68 3.35 -19.47
CA LYS A 2 21.40 2.63 -18.23
C LYS A 2 20.78 3.58 -17.20
N ILE A 3 19.56 3.31 -16.77
CA ILE A 3 18.83 4.12 -15.79
C ILE A 3 18.68 3.30 -14.49
N CYS A 4 19.15 3.85 -13.38
CA CYS A 4 19.06 3.22 -12.08
C CYS A 4 18.14 4.01 -11.16
N PHE A 5 17.07 3.39 -10.70
CA PHE A 5 16.18 3.93 -9.65
C PHE A 5 16.71 3.51 -8.29
N TYR A 6 16.82 4.45 -7.37
CA TYR A 6 17.25 4.15 -6.01
C TYR A 6 16.39 4.85 -4.98
N ASN A 7 16.23 4.23 -3.83
CA ASN A 7 15.35 4.67 -2.77
C ASN A 7 15.98 4.25 -1.44
N GLU A 8 16.12 5.19 -0.53
CA GLU A 8 16.62 4.95 0.83
C GLU A 8 15.47 4.71 1.84
N GLY A 9 14.24 4.68 1.35
CA GLY A 9 13.04 4.49 2.15
C GLY A 9 12.65 3.02 2.34
N HIS A 10 11.39 2.83 2.64
CA HIS A 10 10.80 1.52 2.88
C HIS A 10 10.15 0.94 1.62
N ILE A 11 9.72 -0.32 1.70
CA ILE A 11 9.09 -1.04 0.60
C ILE A 11 7.85 -0.33 0.04
N GLY A 12 7.09 0.39 0.89
CA GLY A 12 5.94 1.19 0.45
C GLY A 12 6.33 2.27 -0.55
N ASP A 13 7.47 2.93 -0.31
CA ASP A 13 7.99 3.97 -1.20
C ASP A 13 8.41 3.40 -2.55
N LEU A 14 8.93 2.16 -2.60
CA LEU A 14 9.19 1.48 -3.86
C LEU A 14 7.88 1.23 -4.62
N LEU A 15 6.92 0.59 -3.97
CA LEU A 15 5.69 0.13 -4.60
C LEU A 15 4.88 1.29 -5.20
N LEU A 16 4.84 2.43 -4.51
CA LEU A 16 4.14 3.64 -5.00
C LEU A 16 4.80 4.24 -6.24
N ASN A 17 6.08 3.96 -6.49
CA ASN A 17 6.79 4.47 -7.67
C ASN A 17 6.67 3.55 -8.90
N LEU A 18 6.32 2.28 -8.72
CA LEU A 18 6.30 1.31 -9.82
C LEU A 18 5.42 1.70 -11.01
N PRO A 19 4.22 2.28 -10.85
CA PRO A 19 3.41 2.71 -11.98
C PRO A 19 4.12 3.75 -12.87
N PHE A 20 4.81 4.70 -12.25
CA PHE A 20 5.55 5.74 -12.97
C PHE A 20 6.80 5.18 -13.65
N ILE A 21 7.54 4.30 -12.97
CA ILE A 21 8.68 3.58 -13.56
C ILE A 21 8.21 2.81 -14.81
N LYS A 22 7.07 2.15 -14.73
CA LYS A 22 6.51 1.42 -15.87
C LYS A 22 6.18 2.34 -17.04
N LEU A 23 5.59 3.51 -16.81
CA LEU A 23 5.35 4.49 -17.88
C LEU A 23 6.66 4.89 -18.60
N LEU A 24 7.75 5.07 -17.85
CA LEU A 24 9.03 5.39 -18.41
C LEU A 24 9.58 4.25 -19.27
N ILE A 25 9.49 3.02 -18.77
CA ILE A 25 9.93 1.81 -19.49
C ILE A 25 9.12 1.65 -20.80
N ASP A 26 7.80 1.78 -20.73
CA ASP A 26 6.93 1.62 -21.89
C ASP A 26 7.18 2.68 -22.98
N LYS A 27 7.52 3.89 -22.57
CA LYS A 27 7.77 5.01 -23.51
C LYS A 27 9.16 4.96 -24.15
N TYR A 28 10.15 4.44 -23.41
CA TYR A 28 11.57 4.41 -23.83
C TYR A 28 12.18 2.99 -23.68
N PRO A 29 11.61 1.97 -24.37
CA PRO A 29 12.01 0.57 -24.19
C PRO A 29 13.44 0.25 -24.63
N GLU A 30 14.11 1.18 -25.32
CA GLU A 30 15.50 1.05 -25.74
C GLU A 30 16.52 1.24 -24.62
N ASN A 31 16.09 1.71 -23.44
CA ASN A 31 16.96 1.87 -22.29
C ASN A 31 16.98 0.60 -21.42
N GLU A 32 18.02 0.49 -20.61
CA GLU A 32 18.13 -0.53 -19.58
C GLU A 32 17.71 0.04 -18.23
N TYR A 33 16.85 -0.65 -17.49
CA TYR A 33 16.27 -0.15 -16.25
C TYR A 33 16.58 -1.05 -15.08
N TYR A 34 17.05 -0.44 -13.99
CA TYR A 34 17.45 -1.12 -12.77
C TYR A 34 16.84 -0.46 -11.54
N GLN A 35 16.37 -1.29 -10.61
CA GLN A 35 15.97 -0.87 -9.27
C GLN A 35 17.05 -1.29 -8.28
N TYR A 36 17.64 -0.33 -7.59
CA TYR A 36 18.62 -0.60 -6.56
C TYR A 36 17.99 -1.25 -5.34
N ARG A 37 18.61 -2.32 -4.85
CA ARG A 37 18.25 -2.98 -3.58
C ARG A 37 18.88 -2.22 -2.43
N TYR A 38 18.10 -1.44 -1.71
CA TYR A 38 18.60 -0.77 -0.52
C TYR A 38 18.55 -1.68 0.71
N GLY A 39 19.70 -1.75 1.41
CA GLY A 39 19.79 -2.24 2.79
C GLY A 39 19.73 -3.75 3.00
N ALA A 40 20.78 -4.30 3.58
CA ALA A 40 20.80 -5.64 4.13
C ALA A 40 19.66 -5.80 5.15
N GLY A 41 18.66 -6.59 4.86
CA GLY A 41 17.54 -6.91 5.76
C GLY A 41 16.20 -6.27 5.35
N THR A 42 16.14 -5.47 4.31
CA THR A 42 14.89 -5.17 3.64
C THR A 42 14.66 -6.24 2.57
N SER A 43 13.61 -7.00 2.74
CA SER A 43 13.18 -8.02 1.80
C SER A 43 12.63 -7.39 0.50
N PHE A 44 13.50 -6.75 -0.26
CA PHE A 44 13.20 -6.46 -1.66
C PHE A 44 13.30 -7.78 -2.41
N HIS A 45 12.20 -8.45 -2.56
CA HIS A 45 12.13 -9.69 -3.30
C HIS A 45 11.91 -9.40 -4.78
N ASP A 46 12.53 -10.17 -5.63
CA ASP A 46 12.35 -10.09 -7.09
C ASP A 46 10.88 -10.16 -7.50
N SER A 47 10.04 -10.79 -6.67
CA SER A 47 8.58 -10.84 -6.85
C SER A 47 7.90 -9.47 -6.94
N LEU A 48 8.46 -8.43 -6.28
CA LEU A 48 7.84 -7.09 -6.24
C LEU A 48 7.94 -6.34 -7.57
N ILE A 49 8.92 -6.65 -8.40
CA ILE A 49 9.11 -6.04 -9.73
C ILE A 49 8.96 -7.02 -10.88
N ARG A 50 8.73 -8.32 -10.58
CA ARG A 50 8.68 -9.39 -11.59
C ARG A 50 7.70 -9.11 -12.72
N GLY A 51 6.61 -8.39 -12.45
CA GLY A 51 5.60 -8.04 -13.44
C GLY A 51 5.97 -6.82 -14.29
N ILE A 52 7.05 -6.10 -13.98
CA ILE A 52 7.46 -4.94 -14.76
C ILE A 52 8.52 -5.38 -15.77
N GLY A 53 8.07 -5.75 -16.97
CA GLY A 53 8.99 -6.12 -18.05
C GLY A 53 10.00 -5.03 -18.29
N GLY A 54 11.28 -5.40 -18.40
CA GLY A 54 12.37 -4.46 -18.62
C GLY A 54 12.99 -3.87 -17.36
N LEU A 55 12.45 -4.13 -16.16
CA LEU A 55 13.03 -3.70 -14.88
C LEU A 55 13.76 -4.87 -14.20
N SER A 56 15.00 -4.66 -13.80
CA SER A 56 15.84 -5.62 -13.10
C SER A 56 16.34 -5.05 -11.77
N TYR A 57 16.71 -5.90 -10.81
CA TYR A 57 17.41 -5.44 -9.61
C TYR A 57 18.90 -5.26 -9.82
N THR A 58 19.48 -4.33 -9.07
CA THR A 58 20.93 -4.13 -8.96
C THR A 58 21.32 -3.90 -7.51
N ASP A 59 22.53 -4.29 -7.15
CA ASP A 59 23.13 -4.05 -5.84
C ASP A 59 24.00 -2.77 -5.81
N GLU A 60 24.06 -2.05 -6.94
CA GLU A 60 24.86 -0.84 -7.08
C GLU A 60 24.07 0.27 -7.78
N VAL A 61 24.25 1.51 -7.33
CA VAL A 61 23.75 2.71 -8.01
C VAL A 61 24.82 3.17 -9.02
N ASN A 62 24.80 2.60 -10.21
CA ASN A 62 25.83 2.82 -11.24
C ASN A 62 25.25 2.98 -12.65
N GLY A 63 24.09 3.63 -12.78
CA GLY A 63 23.51 3.99 -14.08
C GLY A 63 24.19 5.19 -14.73
N ASP A 64 24.01 5.35 -16.04
CA ASP A 64 24.32 6.60 -16.76
C ASP A 64 23.45 7.73 -16.20
N LEU A 65 22.22 7.38 -15.76
CA LEU A 65 21.29 8.23 -15.06
C LEU A 65 20.83 7.51 -13.79
N ASN A 66 21.01 8.15 -12.63
CA ASN A 66 20.55 7.66 -11.35
C ASN A 66 19.40 8.54 -10.86
N ILE A 67 18.22 7.94 -10.68
CA ILE A 67 16.99 8.65 -10.29
C ILE A 67 16.59 8.23 -8.87
N PRO A 68 16.67 9.15 -7.88
CA PRO A 68 16.13 8.88 -6.57
C PRO A 68 14.60 8.85 -6.63
N THR A 69 14.00 7.80 -6.09
CA THR A 69 12.54 7.62 -6.10
C THR A 69 11.88 7.95 -4.76
N TRP A 70 12.67 8.35 -3.77
CA TRP A 70 12.14 8.79 -2.50
C TRP A 70 11.87 10.30 -2.48
N MET A 71 10.63 10.67 -2.24
CA MET A 71 10.15 12.06 -2.31
C MET A 71 10.83 13.03 -1.32
N CYS A 72 11.49 12.53 -0.27
CA CYS A 72 12.23 13.34 0.69
C CYS A 72 13.71 13.53 0.33
N ASN A 73 14.16 13.09 -0.83
CA ASN A 73 15.54 13.28 -1.23
C ASN A 73 15.83 14.77 -1.50
N LYS A 74 16.81 15.31 -0.76
CA LYS A 74 17.20 16.73 -0.82
C LYS A 74 17.63 17.21 -2.22
N GLU A 75 18.06 16.31 -3.07
CA GLU A 75 18.48 16.63 -4.44
C GLU A 75 17.32 17.09 -5.34
N TYR A 76 16.10 16.71 -4.96
CA TYR A 76 14.85 17.16 -5.57
C TYR A 76 14.00 17.97 -4.59
N ALA A 77 14.49 18.22 -3.38
CA ALA A 77 13.86 18.91 -2.25
C ALA A 77 13.85 20.44 -2.35
N GLU A 78 14.04 20.99 -3.48
CA GLU A 78 13.38 22.24 -3.82
C GLU A 78 11.86 21.98 -3.97
N TRP A 79 11.37 21.28 -3.00
CA TRP A 79 10.02 20.77 -2.78
C TRP A 79 9.12 21.79 -2.11
N GLU A 80 9.35 22.99 -2.34
CA GLU A 80 8.26 23.90 -2.12
C GLU A 80 7.31 23.68 -3.31
N ALA A 81 6.43 22.71 -3.16
CA ALA A 81 5.18 22.80 -3.88
C ALA A 81 4.70 24.25 -3.69
N PRO A 82 4.28 24.93 -4.75
CA PRO A 82 3.69 26.26 -4.59
C PRO A 82 2.70 26.20 -3.44
N ALA A 83 2.67 27.22 -2.57
CA ALA A 83 1.84 27.22 -1.36
C ALA A 83 0.34 26.98 -1.65
N ASP A 84 -0.06 27.14 -2.90
CA ASP A 84 -1.39 26.90 -3.47
C ASP A 84 -1.55 25.51 -4.12
N TYR A 85 -0.49 24.67 -4.17
CA TYR A 85 -0.59 23.32 -4.71
C TYR A 85 -1.27 22.40 -3.69
N ILE A 86 -2.43 21.94 -4.04
CA ILE A 86 -3.24 21.04 -3.21
C ILE A 86 -2.94 19.62 -3.65
N PHE A 87 -2.25 18.85 -2.81
CA PHE A 87 -2.14 17.42 -2.98
C PHE A 87 -3.46 16.76 -2.60
N GLU A 88 -4.05 16.06 -3.54
CA GLU A 88 -5.35 15.42 -3.35
C GLU A 88 -5.21 14.10 -2.60
N ASP A 89 -4.05 13.46 -2.74
CA ASP A 89 -3.72 12.18 -2.13
C ASP A 89 -2.21 11.90 -2.15
N HIS A 90 -1.82 10.77 -1.57
CA HIS A 90 -0.41 10.34 -1.60
C HIS A 90 0.08 10.02 -3.01
N PHE A 91 -0.81 9.55 -3.87
CA PHE A 91 -0.49 9.28 -5.27
C PHE A 91 -0.26 10.58 -6.05
N SER A 92 -1.03 11.63 -5.79
CA SER A 92 -0.82 12.95 -6.40
C SER A 92 0.50 13.60 -5.97
N VAL A 93 0.99 13.31 -4.75
CA VAL A 93 2.35 13.67 -4.34
C VAL A 93 3.38 12.97 -5.22
N GLN A 94 3.22 11.67 -5.44
CA GLN A 94 4.12 10.90 -6.31
C GLN A 94 4.04 11.38 -7.78
N GLU A 95 2.83 11.63 -8.26
CA GLU A 95 2.60 12.17 -9.61
C GLU A 95 3.31 13.51 -9.82
N TYR A 96 3.17 14.44 -8.87
CA TYR A 96 3.86 15.73 -8.92
C TYR A 96 5.39 15.56 -8.97
N TYR A 97 5.92 14.65 -8.15
CA TYR A 97 7.34 14.32 -8.11
C TYR A 97 7.83 13.76 -9.45
N TRP A 98 7.10 12.78 -10.01
CA TRP A 98 7.47 12.17 -11.27
C TRP A 98 7.34 13.11 -12.46
N LYS A 99 6.38 14.02 -12.48
CA LYS A 99 6.32 15.11 -13.49
C LYS A 99 7.60 15.95 -13.48
N ARG A 100 8.15 16.23 -12.31
CA ARG A 100 9.43 16.96 -12.18
C ARG A 100 10.63 16.12 -12.61
N ILE A 101 10.68 14.84 -12.26
CA ILE A 101 11.72 13.92 -12.72
C ILE A 101 11.71 13.87 -14.24
N TYR A 102 10.58 13.62 -14.86
CA TYR A 102 10.48 13.54 -16.32
C TYR A 102 10.95 14.83 -16.98
N LYS A 103 10.44 15.97 -16.52
CA LYS A 103 10.84 17.29 -17.03
C LYS A 103 12.34 17.55 -16.88
N LYS A 104 12.91 17.25 -15.70
CA LYS A 104 14.34 17.49 -15.42
C LYS A 104 15.24 16.69 -16.34
N HIS A 105 14.86 15.47 -16.65
CA HIS A 105 15.66 14.55 -17.46
C HIS A 105 15.25 14.49 -18.93
N GLY A 106 14.34 15.37 -19.35
CA GLY A 106 13.92 15.49 -20.75
C GLY A 106 13.05 14.33 -21.24
N PHE A 107 12.40 13.60 -20.35
CA PHE A 107 11.42 12.58 -20.70
C PHE A 107 10.08 13.23 -21.02
N ASP A 108 9.58 13.00 -22.23
CA ASP A 108 8.28 13.48 -22.69
C ASP A 108 7.21 12.44 -22.36
N ILE A 109 6.71 12.46 -21.10
CA ILE A 109 5.72 11.53 -20.58
C ILE A 109 4.55 12.32 -19.98
N ASP A 110 3.36 12.08 -20.52
CA ASP A 110 2.11 12.48 -19.88
C ASP A 110 1.67 11.40 -18.92
N ILE A 111 1.38 11.76 -17.68
CA ILE A 111 0.87 10.85 -16.66
C ILE A 111 -0.64 10.77 -16.81
N PRO A 112 -1.21 9.58 -17.12
CA PRO A 112 -2.66 9.41 -17.20
C PRO A 112 -3.34 9.71 -15.87
N SER A 113 -4.50 10.35 -15.89
CA SER A 113 -5.28 10.66 -14.67
C SER A 113 -5.83 9.42 -13.95
N ASP A 114 -5.87 8.29 -14.65
CA ASP A 114 -6.29 6.98 -14.14
C ASP A 114 -5.10 6.04 -13.87
N LEU A 115 -3.88 6.59 -13.85
CA LEU A 115 -2.70 5.78 -13.53
C LEU A 115 -2.87 5.11 -12.18
N GLY A 116 -2.75 3.82 -12.15
CA GLY A 116 -2.91 2.99 -10.96
C GLY A 116 -2.03 1.76 -10.98
N ILE A 117 -2.23 0.89 -10.01
CA ILE A 117 -1.52 -0.39 -9.91
C ILE A 117 -2.17 -1.39 -10.87
N ASP A 118 -1.41 -1.92 -11.79
CA ASP A 118 -1.88 -2.98 -12.66
C ASP A 118 -1.47 -4.36 -12.13
N TYR A 119 -2.40 -5.02 -11.46
CA TYR A 119 -2.19 -6.37 -10.92
C TYR A 119 -2.04 -7.45 -11.99
N ASN A 120 -2.34 -7.17 -13.27
CA ASN A 120 -2.10 -8.14 -14.33
C ASN A 120 -0.62 -8.40 -14.56
N PHE A 121 0.22 -7.43 -14.22
CA PHE A 121 1.66 -7.59 -14.25
C PHE A 121 2.26 -8.14 -12.97
N LEU A 122 1.64 -7.87 -11.82
CA LEU A 122 2.22 -8.12 -10.51
C LEU A 122 1.80 -9.46 -9.90
N LEU A 123 0.66 -10.02 -10.34
CA LEU A 123 0.12 -11.28 -9.84
C LEU A 123 -0.04 -12.30 -10.95
N ASP A 124 0.32 -13.54 -10.67
CA ASP A 124 0.01 -14.67 -11.54
C ASP A 124 -1.49 -15.01 -11.54
N ALA A 125 -1.93 -15.66 -12.61
CA ALA A 125 -3.34 -15.97 -12.82
C ALA A 125 -3.90 -16.95 -11.77
N SER A 126 -3.09 -17.83 -11.19
CA SER A 126 -3.53 -18.79 -10.17
C SER A 126 -3.81 -18.09 -8.85
N SER A 127 -2.95 -17.22 -8.41
CA SER A 127 -3.15 -16.41 -7.21
C SER A 127 -4.38 -15.50 -7.31
N LYS A 128 -4.56 -14.83 -8.47
CA LYS A 128 -5.77 -14.05 -8.72
C LYS A 128 -7.04 -14.89 -8.59
N LYS A 129 -7.07 -16.06 -9.25
CA LYS A 129 -8.24 -16.95 -9.21
C LYS A 129 -8.56 -17.42 -7.79
N LEU A 130 -7.57 -17.71 -6.96
CA LEU A 130 -7.78 -18.10 -5.57
C LEU A 130 -8.42 -16.95 -4.77
N ILE A 131 -7.89 -15.73 -4.92
CA ILE A 131 -8.43 -14.53 -4.25
C ILE A 131 -9.85 -14.25 -4.72
N GLU A 132 -10.13 -14.27 -6.02
CA GLU A 132 -11.45 -14.04 -6.60
C GLU A 132 -12.46 -15.09 -6.16
N THR A 133 -12.05 -16.35 -6.08
CA THR A 133 -12.89 -17.45 -5.59
C THR A 133 -13.27 -17.24 -4.12
N PHE A 134 -12.32 -16.89 -3.29
CA PHE A 134 -12.57 -16.53 -1.89
C PHE A 134 -13.48 -15.30 -1.79
N ALA A 135 -13.21 -14.28 -2.61
CA ALA A 135 -13.94 -13.02 -2.63
C ALA A 135 -15.42 -13.16 -3.03
N SER A 136 -15.77 -14.21 -3.78
CA SER A 136 -17.15 -14.47 -4.21
C SER A 136 -18.12 -14.83 -3.08
N THR A 137 -17.64 -15.03 -1.86
CA THR A 137 -18.49 -15.26 -0.68
C THR A 137 -19.28 -14.00 -0.31
N GLU A 138 -20.54 -14.16 0.12
CA GLU A 138 -21.46 -13.05 0.38
C GLU A 138 -21.16 -12.24 1.67
N ARG A 139 -20.29 -12.72 2.56
CA ARG A 139 -19.99 -12.05 3.83
C ARG A 139 -19.25 -10.73 3.60
N LYS A 140 -19.60 -9.70 4.36
CA LYS A 140 -18.83 -8.45 4.48
C LYS A 140 -17.40 -8.79 4.91
N LYS A 141 -16.40 -8.28 4.19
CA LYS A 141 -14.99 -8.61 4.41
C LYS A 141 -14.23 -7.43 5.00
N VAL A 142 -13.50 -7.69 6.07
CA VAL A 142 -12.66 -6.74 6.79
C VAL A 142 -11.20 -7.18 6.68
N LEU A 143 -10.37 -6.44 5.95
CA LEU A 143 -8.94 -6.74 5.82
C LEU A 143 -8.13 -5.92 6.81
N ILE A 144 -7.36 -6.59 7.65
CA ILE A 144 -6.61 -5.99 8.75
C ILE A 144 -5.11 -6.21 8.55
N PHE A 145 -4.41 -5.10 8.33
CA PHE A 145 -2.95 -5.07 8.26
C PHE A 145 -2.38 -4.93 9.67
N ASN A 146 -2.12 -6.06 10.29
CA ASN A 146 -1.70 -6.14 11.70
C ASN A 146 -0.18 -6.10 11.92
N GLN A 147 0.62 -5.88 10.87
CA GLN A 147 2.08 -5.74 10.99
C GLN A 147 2.44 -4.52 11.85
N LYS A 148 3.47 -4.70 12.68
CA LYS A 148 4.05 -3.61 13.47
C LYS A 148 4.83 -2.65 12.56
N THR A 149 4.71 -1.34 12.83
CA THR A 149 5.50 -0.34 12.13
C THR A 149 6.92 -0.28 12.69
N ARG A 150 7.92 -0.15 11.80
CA ARG A 150 9.32 0.09 12.20
C ARG A 150 9.63 1.57 12.38
N SER A 151 8.81 2.45 11.80
CA SER A 151 9.02 3.90 11.76
C SER A 151 8.52 4.65 13.00
N GLY A 152 7.91 3.97 13.97
CA GLY A 152 7.33 4.62 15.15
C GLY A 152 6.08 5.47 14.88
N GLN A 153 5.53 5.41 13.68
CA GLN A 153 4.36 6.20 13.25
C GLN A 153 3.03 5.73 13.85
N SER A 154 2.99 4.61 14.52
CA SER A 154 1.81 4.14 15.26
C SER A 154 2.22 3.46 16.57
N ASP A 155 1.30 3.28 17.51
CA ASP A 155 1.55 2.36 18.59
C ASP A 155 1.64 0.93 18.04
N ASN A 156 2.43 0.10 18.67
CA ASN A 156 2.62 -1.29 18.26
C ASN A 156 1.99 -2.27 19.25
N GLN A 157 0.89 -1.86 19.90
CA GLN A 157 0.10 -2.78 20.71
C GLN A 157 -0.40 -3.93 19.85
N ASP A 158 -0.44 -5.11 20.44
CA ASP A 158 -0.89 -6.31 19.75
C ASP A 158 -2.37 -6.19 19.33
N TYR A 159 -2.66 -6.54 18.08
CA TYR A 159 -4.03 -6.56 17.55
C TYR A 159 -4.81 -7.82 17.95
N LYS A 160 -4.13 -8.86 18.39
CA LYS A 160 -4.70 -10.20 18.62
C LYS A 160 -5.99 -10.18 19.45
N SER A 161 -5.94 -9.56 20.62
CA SER A 161 -7.11 -9.52 21.52
C SER A 161 -8.29 -8.76 20.90
N TYR A 162 -8.00 -7.72 20.12
CA TYR A 162 -9.03 -6.96 19.41
C TYR A 162 -9.62 -7.75 18.25
N LEU A 163 -8.79 -8.47 17.49
CA LEU A 163 -9.23 -9.35 16.40
C LEU A 163 -10.19 -10.42 16.88
N VAL A 164 -9.82 -11.12 17.97
CA VAL A 164 -10.70 -12.12 18.61
C VAL A 164 -12.02 -11.51 19.04
N ARG A 165 -11.96 -10.33 19.67
CA ARG A 165 -13.15 -9.63 20.13
C ARG A 165 -14.11 -9.28 18.99
N VAL A 166 -13.62 -8.62 17.94
CA VAL A 166 -14.48 -8.20 16.80
C VAL A 166 -15.00 -9.39 16.03
N ALA A 167 -14.21 -10.45 15.85
CA ALA A 167 -14.66 -11.67 15.20
C ALA A 167 -15.81 -12.35 15.95
N ASN A 168 -15.77 -12.34 17.29
CA ASN A 168 -16.83 -12.93 18.11
C ASN A 168 -18.09 -12.05 18.19
N ILE A 169 -17.98 -10.73 18.02
CA ILE A 169 -19.14 -9.82 18.04
C ILE A 169 -19.85 -9.81 16.67
N PHE A 170 -19.12 -9.85 15.59
CA PHE A 170 -19.62 -9.68 14.23
C PHE A 170 -19.50 -10.98 13.41
N SER A 171 -20.30 -11.96 13.72
CA SER A 171 -20.27 -13.29 13.11
C SER A 171 -20.68 -13.30 11.62
N ASP A 172 -21.39 -12.27 11.17
CA ASP A 172 -21.78 -12.05 9.77
C ASP A 172 -20.68 -11.45 8.91
N CYS A 173 -19.61 -10.94 9.52
CA CYS A 173 -18.43 -10.46 8.83
C CYS A 173 -17.35 -11.54 8.73
N HIS A 174 -16.47 -11.40 7.75
CA HIS A 174 -15.25 -12.21 7.61
C HIS A 174 -14.02 -11.34 7.80
N PHE A 175 -13.27 -11.62 8.85
CA PHE A 175 -12.06 -10.88 9.21
C PHE A 175 -10.83 -11.57 8.64
N LEU A 176 -9.98 -10.79 8.00
CA LEU A 176 -8.75 -11.23 7.32
C LEU A 176 -7.57 -10.50 7.97
N TYR A 177 -6.54 -11.21 8.36
CA TYR A 177 -5.34 -10.61 8.92
C TYR A 177 -4.09 -11.04 8.15
N THR A 178 -3.14 -10.10 8.01
CA THR A 178 -2.03 -10.21 7.06
C THR A 178 -0.72 -10.64 7.68
N ASN A 179 -0.63 -10.72 9.01
CA ASN A 179 0.57 -11.16 9.70
C ASN A 179 0.21 -12.25 10.70
N GLU A 180 1.01 -13.31 10.73
CA GLU A 180 0.79 -14.42 11.65
C GLU A 180 0.81 -13.94 13.09
N GLU A 181 -0.27 -14.23 13.80
CA GLU A 181 -0.40 -14.03 15.23
C GLU A 181 -0.82 -15.36 15.85
N ASP A 182 -0.23 -15.68 16.99
CA ASP A 182 -0.62 -16.87 17.74
C ASP A 182 -2.03 -16.69 18.35
N ILE A 183 -3.04 -16.89 17.52
CA ILE A 183 -4.45 -16.81 17.90
C ILE A 183 -4.92 -18.20 18.31
N ASP A 184 -5.42 -18.32 19.54
CA ASP A 184 -6.05 -19.57 19.99
C ASP A 184 -7.41 -19.73 19.28
N ASP A 185 -7.48 -20.63 18.31
CA ASP A 185 -8.67 -20.93 17.50
C ASP A 185 -9.91 -21.26 18.35
N LYS A 186 -9.69 -21.76 19.57
CA LYS A 186 -10.81 -22.03 20.52
C LYS A 186 -11.50 -20.78 21.01
N LEU A 187 -10.87 -19.62 20.88
CA LEU A 187 -11.46 -18.33 21.23
C LEU A 187 -12.32 -17.75 20.11
N ILE A 188 -12.29 -18.34 18.89
CA ILE A 188 -13.05 -17.90 17.74
C ILE A 188 -14.30 -18.77 17.62
N LEU A 189 -15.48 -18.17 17.82
CA LEU A 189 -16.75 -18.87 17.92
C LEU A 189 -17.31 -19.30 16.55
N ASP A 190 -17.16 -18.46 15.52
CA ASP A 190 -17.86 -18.61 14.24
C ASP A 190 -16.95 -18.88 13.03
N ASN A 191 -15.68 -19.20 13.26
CA ASN A 191 -14.69 -19.47 12.20
C ASN A 191 -14.67 -18.41 11.09
N ASN A 192 -14.77 -17.15 11.48
CA ASN A 192 -14.85 -15.97 10.60
C ASN A 192 -13.57 -15.12 10.64
N LEU A 193 -12.47 -15.68 11.12
CA LEU A 193 -11.15 -15.06 11.15
C LEU A 193 -10.17 -15.93 10.35
N THR A 194 -9.51 -15.33 9.34
CA THR A 194 -8.63 -16.07 8.42
C THR A 194 -7.29 -15.34 8.24
N TYR A 195 -6.21 -16.08 8.34
CA TYR A 195 -4.88 -15.64 7.96
C TYR A 195 -4.77 -15.60 6.43
N THR A 196 -4.43 -14.45 5.84
CA THR A 196 -4.54 -14.26 4.38
C THR A 196 -3.67 -15.21 3.54
N PRO A 197 -2.46 -15.64 3.92
CA PRO A 197 -1.70 -16.65 3.19
C PRO A 197 -2.42 -17.99 3.03
N THR A 198 -3.38 -18.33 3.88
CA THR A 198 -4.19 -19.54 3.71
C THR A 198 -5.13 -19.49 2.50
N ILE A 199 -5.38 -18.28 1.96
CA ILE A 199 -6.23 -18.07 0.78
C ILE A 199 -5.43 -18.27 -0.50
N PHE A 200 -4.22 -17.68 -0.59
CA PHE A 200 -3.44 -17.63 -1.82
C PHE A 200 -2.08 -18.36 -1.74
N GLY A 201 -1.77 -18.98 -0.60
CA GLY A 201 -0.49 -19.67 -0.34
C GLY A 201 0.56 -18.76 0.28
N GLU A 202 1.65 -19.39 0.73
CA GLU A 202 2.81 -18.66 1.26
C GLU A 202 3.68 -18.12 0.12
N HIS A 203 4.10 -16.88 0.24
CA HIS A 203 4.97 -16.18 -0.70
C HIS A 203 6.09 -15.48 0.06
N GLU A 204 7.23 -15.24 -0.60
CA GLU A 204 8.32 -14.42 -0.04
C GLU A 204 7.83 -13.03 0.39
N SER A 205 6.85 -12.50 -0.34
CA SER A 205 6.12 -11.29 0.02
C SER A 205 4.68 -11.41 -0.42
N ASP A 206 3.77 -11.19 0.51
CA ASP A 206 2.32 -11.23 0.30
C ASP A 206 1.70 -9.83 0.07
N ILE A 207 2.53 -8.79 0.00
CA ILE A 207 2.07 -7.39 -0.10
C ILE A 207 1.15 -7.18 -1.29
N ILE A 208 1.55 -7.67 -2.46
CA ILE A 208 0.77 -7.53 -3.70
C ILE A 208 -0.52 -8.36 -3.62
N HIS A 209 -0.45 -9.57 -3.04
CA HIS A 209 -1.61 -10.43 -2.87
C HIS A 209 -2.65 -9.79 -1.94
N ASN A 210 -2.21 -9.26 -0.81
CA ASN A 210 -3.08 -8.56 0.14
C ASN A 210 -3.62 -7.24 -0.45
N ALA A 211 -2.85 -6.53 -1.26
CA ALA A 211 -3.32 -5.35 -1.97
C ALA A 211 -4.40 -5.72 -3.01
N TYR A 212 -4.24 -6.81 -3.75
CA TYR A 212 -5.27 -7.29 -4.66
C TYR A 212 -6.52 -7.79 -3.91
N LEU A 213 -6.35 -8.53 -2.81
CA LEU A 213 -7.45 -8.96 -1.95
C LEU A 213 -8.23 -7.78 -1.39
N SER A 214 -7.56 -6.66 -1.09
CA SER A 214 -8.20 -5.46 -0.57
C SER A 214 -9.26 -4.86 -1.49
N LEU A 215 -9.17 -5.09 -2.82
CA LEU A 215 -10.17 -4.63 -3.78
C LEU A 215 -11.56 -5.26 -3.53
N TYR A 216 -11.58 -6.43 -2.94
CA TYR A 216 -12.79 -7.20 -2.64
C TYR A 216 -13.26 -7.08 -1.20
N CYS A 217 -12.59 -6.26 -0.39
CA CYS A 217 -12.96 -6.04 1.01
C CYS A 217 -13.79 -4.76 1.15
N ASP A 218 -14.71 -4.75 2.10
CA ASP A 218 -15.57 -3.60 2.39
C ASP A 218 -14.88 -2.61 3.32
N VAL A 219 -14.05 -3.13 4.22
CA VAL A 219 -13.29 -2.34 5.20
C VAL A 219 -11.82 -2.74 5.14
N ILE A 220 -10.94 -1.74 5.11
CA ILE A 220 -9.49 -1.90 5.21
C ILE A 220 -9.04 -1.22 6.50
N VAL A 221 -8.33 -1.95 7.34
CA VAL A 221 -7.84 -1.46 8.64
C VAL A 221 -6.34 -1.71 8.76
N GLY A 222 -5.59 -0.74 9.25
CA GLY A 222 -4.17 -1.00 9.52
C GLY A 222 -3.41 0.18 10.08
N ARG A 223 -2.18 -0.11 10.48
CA ARG A 223 -1.19 0.91 10.83
C ARG A 223 -0.66 1.56 9.57
N ALA A 224 -0.30 2.84 9.65
CA ALA A 224 0.34 3.57 8.55
C ALA A 224 1.75 3.00 8.26
N ASN A 225 1.77 1.88 7.57
CA ASN A 225 2.97 1.20 7.07
C ASN A 225 2.85 0.93 5.57
N GLY A 226 3.96 0.57 4.94
CA GLY A 226 4.01 0.37 3.49
C GLY A 226 2.92 -0.56 2.92
N PRO A 227 2.74 -1.79 3.43
CA PRO A 227 1.72 -2.71 2.95
C PRO A 227 0.29 -2.17 3.07
N TYR A 228 -0.07 -1.59 4.21
CA TYR A 228 -1.37 -0.97 4.42
C TYR A 228 -1.59 0.21 3.47
N MET A 229 -0.62 1.14 3.41
CA MET A 229 -0.70 2.32 2.56
C MET A 229 -0.86 1.95 1.09
N TYR A 230 -0.10 0.95 0.62
CA TYR A 230 -0.19 0.46 -0.74
C TYR A 230 -1.58 -0.08 -1.08
N ALA A 231 -2.19 -0.88 -0.20
CA ALA A 231 -3.52 -1.42 -0.38
C ALA A 231 -4.62 -0.34 -0.24
N ALA A 232 -4.51 0.53 0.77
CA ALA A 232 -5.53 1.53 1.07
C ALA A 232 -5.60 2.65 0.03
N MET A 233 -4.47 2.98 -0.60
CA MET A 233 -4.38 4.10 -1.55
C MET A 233 -4.56 3.69 -3.01
N HIS A 234 -4.85 2.43 -3.28
CA HIS A 234 -5.17 2.01 -4.65
C HIS A 234 -6.39 2.75 -5.18
N ASN A 235 -6.32 3.24 -6.42
CA ASN A 235 -7.40 4.03 -7.04
C ASN A 235 -8.78 3.36 -6.89
N ASP A 236 -8.86 2.04 -7.15
CA ASP A 236 -10.15 1.32 -7.04
C ASP A 236 -10.71 1.33 -5.61
N ASN A 237 -9.84 1.32 -4.59
CA ASN A 237 -10.27 1.37 -3.20
C ASN A 237 -10.74 2.77 -2.79
N VAL A 238 -9.99 3.81 -3.15
CA VAL A 238 -10.31 5.19 -2.75
C VAL A 238 -11.48 5.79 -3.52
N LEU A 239 -11.77 5.28 -4.73
CA LEU A 239 -12.88 5.75 -5.57
C LEU A 239 -14.21 5.04 -5.29
N ARG A 240 -14.25 4.06 -4.39
CA ARG A 240 -15.49 3.37 -4.00
C ARG A 240 -16.22 4.11 -2.89
N TYR A 241 -17.50 4.38 -3.07
CA TYR A 241 -18.36 5.04 -2.06
C TYR A 241 -18.74 4.14 -0.89
N ASP A 242 -18.69 2.83 -1.07
CA ASP A 242 -19.09 1.81 -0.11
C ASP A 242 -17.90 1.27 0.72
N LYS A 243 -16.70 1.73 0.42
CA LYS A 243 -15.49 1.29 1.14
C LYS A 243 -15.18 2.19 2.33
N VAL A 244 -14.75 1.56 3.42
CA VAL A 244 -14.21 2.26 4.60
C VAL A 244 -12.74 1.92 4.79
N ILE A 245 -11.93 2.93 5.02
CA ILE A 245 -10.49 2.81 5.23
C ILE A 245 -10.15 3.41 6.60
N ILE A 246 -9.64 2.59 7.51
CA ILE A 246 -9.28 2.98 8.87
C ILE A 246 -7.76 2.90 9.03
N GLY A 247 -7.11 4.05 9.16
CA GLY A 247 -5.67 4.16 9.34
C GLY A 247 -5.27 4.54 10.75
N GLN A 248 -4.32 3.79 11.34
CA GLN A 248 -3.75 4.14 12.63
C GLN A 248 -2.44 4.90 12.47
N HIS A 249 -2.39 6.10 13.07
CA HIS A 249 -1.19 6.94 13.12
C HIS A 249 -1.15 7.76 14.40
N ASN A 250 -0.04 7.75 15.12
CA ASN A 250 0.06 8.38 16.45
C ASN A 250 0.18 9.91 16.46
N GLY A 251 0.26 10.55 15.32
CA GLY A 251 0.15 12.01 15.18
C GLY A 251 1.29 12.85 15.77
N ASN A 252 2.42 12.22 16.15
CA ASN A 252 3.41 12.92 16.95
C ASN A 252 4.25 13.97 16.20
N ASP A 253 4.34 13.94 14.87
CA ASP A 253 5.25 14.85 14.16
C ASP A 253 4.68 15.58 12.93
N ARG A 254 3.49 15.20 12.41
CA ARG A 254 2.95 15.79 11.19
C ARG A 254 1.43 15.71 11.11
N LYS A 255 0.75 16.37 12.04
CA LYS A 255 -0.73 16.45 12.04
C LYS A 255 -1.28 16.91 10.68
N ASP A 256 -0.57 17.83 10.05
CA ASP A 256 -1.00 18.45 8.79
C ASP A 256 -0.81 17.52 7.58
N ASP A 257 0.24 16.69 7.58
CA ASP A 257 0.54 15.80 6.44
C ASP A 257 -0.50 14.67 6.30
N LEU A 258 -1.04 14.17 7.41
CA LEU A 258 -1.98 13.04 7.39
C LEU A 258 -3.43 13.46 7.18
N GLU A 259 -3.82 14.64 7.66
CA GLU A 259 -5.07 15.26 7.25
C GLU A 259 -5.08 15.51 5.74
N ILE A 260 -3.92 15.82 5.18
CA ILE A 260 -3.73 15.93 3.73
C ILE A 260 -3.93 14.58 3.04
N TYR A 261 -3.44 13.47 3.63
CA TYR A 261 -3.53 12.14 3.01
C TYR A 261 -4.91 11.49 3.13
N PHE A 262 -5.68 11.81 4.17
CA PHE A 262 -6.92 11.10 4.49
C PHE A 262 -8.20 11.94 4.45
N ASN A 263 -8.12 13.28 4.48
CA ASN A 263 -9.30 14.15 4.68
C ASN A 263 -9.71 14.99 3.47
N ARG A 264 -9.07 14.85 2.31
CA ARG A 264 -9.46 15.67 1.17
C ARG A 264 -10.57 15.03 0.34
N GLY A 265 -11.67 15.74 0.23
CA GLY A 265 -12.98 15.38 -0.32
C GLY A 265 -13.07 14.84 -1.75
N ILE A 266 -11.98 14.33 -2.31
CA ILE A 266 -11.95 13.68 -3.62
C ILE A 266 -12.19 12.18 -3.46
N TYR A 267 -11.81 11.63 -2.31
CA TYR A 267 -12.05 10.22 -2.02
C TYR A 267 -13.52 9.97 -1.77
N LYS A 268 -14.03 9.00 -2.49
CA LYS A 268 -15.38 8.50 -2.31
C LYS A 268 -15.46 7.56 -1.10
N ALA A 269 -14.37 6.83 -0.82
CA ALA A 269 -14.25 6.00 0.37
C ALA A 269 -14.32 6.85 1.64
N ARG A 270 -14.94 6.30 2.69
CA ARG A 270 -14.94 6.90 4.02
C ARG A 270 -13.61 6.64 4.72
N ASN A 271 -12.83 7.69 4.95
CA ASN A 271 -11.54 7.59 5.62
C ASN A 271 -11.66 7.96 7.09
N ILE A 272 -11.12 7.12 7.97
CA ILE A 272 -11.11 7.31 9.44
C ILE A 272 -9.66 7.22 9.91
N LEU A 273 -9.19 8.26 10.59
CA LEU A 273 -7.87 8.28 11.21
C LEU A 273 -8.01 7.99 12.72
N ALA A 274 -7.32 6.95 13.16
CA ALA A 274 -7.22 6.57 14.57
C ALA A 274 -5.79 6.81 15.08
N LYS A 275 -5.63 7.15 16.36
CA LYS A 275 -4.31 7.42 16.96
C LYS A 275 -3.72 6.20 17.64
N THR A 276 -4.56 5.36 18.21
CA THR A 276 -4.17 4.20 18.99
C THR A 276 -4.83 2.93 18.46
N THR A 277 -4.25 1.78 18.81
CA THR A 277 -4.86 0.46 18.53
C THR A 277 -6.30 0.38 19.04
N LYS A 278 -6.55 0.90 20.24
CA LYS A 278 -7.92 0.92 20.80
C LYS A 278 -8.87 1.75 19.93
N GLU A 279 -8.51 2.97 19.59
CA GLU A 279 -9.34 3.85 18.73
C GLU A 279 -9.58 3.23 17.35
N THR A 280 -8.60 2.51 16.79
CA THR A 280 -8.73 1.80 15.52
C THR A 280 -9.88 0.79 15.59
N PHE A 281 -9.91 -0.04 16.64
CA PHE A 281 -10.94 -1.06 16.79
C PHE A 281 -12.27 -0.51 17.27
N ASP A 282 -12.29 0.53 18.10
CA ASP A 282 -13.53 1.27 18.44
C ASP A 282 -14.17 1.86 17.17
N SER A 283 -13.36 2.41 16.27
CA SER A 283 -13.82 2.92 14.96
C SER A 283 -14.35 1.80 14.07
N LEU A 284 -13.66 0.66 14.04
CA LEU A 284 -14.11 -0.51 13.29
C LEU A 284 -15.46 -1.02 13.79
N GLU A 285 -15.62 -1.18 15.10
CA GLU A 285 -16.90 -1.60 15.70
C GLU A 285 -18.03 -0.63 15.32
N ASN A 286 -17.79 0.69 15.40
CA ASN A 286 -18.78 1.69 15.01
C ASN A 286 -19.21 1.54 13.54
N VAL A 287 -18.26 1.33 12.63
CA VAL A 287 -18.52 1.12 11.19
C VAL A 287 -19.31 -0.18 10.95
N LEU A 288 -19.07 -1.22 11.74
CA LEU A 288 -19.74 -2.50 11.56
C LEU A 288 -21.16 -2.52 12.16
N TRP A 289 -21.44 -1.64 13.13
CA TRP A 289 -22.79 -1.45 13.68
C TRP A 289 -23.71 -0.56 12.80
N GLU A 290 -23.14 0.22 11.88
CA GLU A 290 -23.87 1.02 10.87
C GLU A 290 -24.50 0.12 9.79
#